data_3fbbe784c2154435fe13a1a1d287355b
#
_entry.id   3fbbe784c2154435fe13a1a1d287355b
#
_cell.length_a   1.000
_cell.length_b   1.000
_cell.length_c   1.000
_cell.angle_alpha   90.00
_cell.angle_beta   90.00
_cell.angle_gamma   90.00
#
_symmetry.space_group_name_H-M   'P 1'
#
loop_
_entity.id
_entity.type
_entity.pdbx_description
1 polymer ?
#
loop_
_entity_poly.entity_id
_entity_poly.type
_entity_poly.pdbx_seq_one_letter_code
_entity_poly.pdbx_strand_id
1 'polypeptide(L)'
;NQKYLYEMTMYYPDEMDEQGNYHYGYFEAYFTDAKRKAFFIYDEETLVGFAMLNPYSYIEHQPDYTMAEFTIFPVYRRKHYAIDAADLILSGNRGKWEIKYNEKNMGAKKLWTRVTKPYAPVVYHINDEETVLEFTNYY
;
A
#
# COMPACT_ATOMS: atom_id res chain seq x y z
N ASN A 1 -9.75 -9.00 21.96
CA ASN A 1 -9.52 -8.94 21.60
C ASN A 1 -9.02 -8.97 20.71
N GLN A 2 -8.78 -9.15 19.96
CA GLN A 2 -8.34 -9.08 19.14
C GLN A 2 -8.28 -8.97 18.23
N LYS A 3 -8.22 -9.21 17.72
CA LYS A 3 -8.22 -8.96 17.11
C LYS A 3 -8.34 -8.66 15.98
N TYR A 4 -7.61 -8.57 15.28
CA TYR A 4 -7.76 -8.10 14.02
C TYR A 4 -7.15 -9.05 13.15
N LEU A 5 -7.96 -9.86 12.54
CA LEU A 5 -7.44 -10.75 11.58
C LEU A 5 -7.67 -10.08 10.27
N TYR A 6 -6.62 -9.75 9.58
CA TYR A 6 -6.77 -9.18 8.28
C TYR A 6 -6.58 -10.24 7.24
N GLU A 7 -7.53 -10.33 6.33
CA GLU A 7 -7.36 -11.13 5.18
C GLU A 7 -7.04 -10.22 4.03
N MET A 8 -5.97 -10.45 3.32
CA MET A 8 -5.57 -9.64 2.20
C MET A 8 -5.86 -10.40 0.95
N THR A 9 -6.75 -9.88 0.12
CA THR A 9 -7.19 -10.58 -1.08
C THR A 9 -6.86 -9.77 -2.31
N MET A 10 -6.29 -10.40 -3.32
CA MET A 10 -6.04 -9.75 -4.58
C MET A 10 -7.32 -9.80 -5.40
N TYR A 11 -7.68 -8.65 -5.96
CA TYR A 11 -8.91 -8.53 -6.71
C TYR A 11 -8.66 -8.73 -8.19
N TYR A 12 -9.53 -9.45 -8.88
CA TYR A 12 -9.40 -9.72 -10.29
C TYR A 12 -10.47 -9.00 -11.08
N PRO A 13 -10.12 -8.29 -12.14
CA PRO A 13 -11.08 -7.48 -12.88
C PRO A 13 -12.24 -8.26 -13.45
N ASP A 14 -12.02 -9.51 -13.79
CA ASP A 14 -13.07 -10.30 -14.37
C ASP A 14 -14.29 -10.34 -13.52
N GLU A 15 -14.12 -10.34 -12.25
CA GLU A 15 -15.24 -10.45 -11.38
C GLU A 15 -16.06 -9.20 -11.34
N MET A 16 -15.49 -8.08 -11.71
CA MET A 16 -16.25 -6.88 -11.72
C MET A 16 -16.96 -6.67 -12.99
N ASP A 17 -16.51 -7.34 -14.00
CA ASP A 17 -16.98 -7.09 -15.30
C ASP A 17 -18.40 -7.33 -15.51
N GLU A 18 -18.99 -8.16 -14.74
CA GLU A 18 -20.32 -8.43 -14.99
C GLU A 18 -21.17 -7.27 -14.70
N GLN A 19 -20.72 -6.37 -13.93
CA GLN A 19 -21.44 -5.20 -13.64
C GLN A 19 -21.28 -4.20 -14.73
N GLY A 20 -20.38 -4.48 -15.56
CA GLY A 20 -20.22 -3.66 -16.70
C GLY A 20 -19.66 -2.35 -16.47
N ASN A 21 -19.04 -2.14 -15.51
CA ASN A 21 -18.79 -0.85 -15.41
C ASN A 21 -17.69 -0.48 -14.73
N TYR A 22 -16.79 -0.48 -15.07
CA TYR A 22 -15.83 -0.04 -14.43
C TYR A 22 -14.82 0.23 -15.04
N HIS A 23 -14.12 0.62 -14.89
CA HIS A 23 -12.88 1.05 -14.88
C HIS A 23 -11.96 0.01 -15.21
N TYR A 24 -12.31 -0.77 -16.23
CA TYR A 24 -11.51 -1.81 -16.51
C TYR A 24 -10.15 -1.51 -16.98
N GLY A 25 -9.90 -0.51 -17.77
CA GLY A 25 -8.57 -0.20 -18.23
C GLY A 25 -7.59 -0.05 -17.09
N TYR A 26 -8.06 0.61 -16.05
CA TYR A 26 -7.22 0.87 -14.89
C TYR A 26 -6.95 -0.41 -14.13
N PHE A 27 -7.97 -1.20 -13.89
CA PHE A 27 -7.76 -2.42 -13.15
C PHE A 27 -6.99 -3.44 -13.92
N GLU A 28 -7.18 -3.52 -15.22
CA GLU A 28 -6.40 -4.45 -16.01
C GLU A 28 -4.93 -4.16 -15.92
N ALA A 29 -4.54 -2.90 -15.88
CA ALA A 29 -3.14 -2.56 -15.79
C ALA A 29 -2.52 -3.10 -14.51
N TYR A 30 -3.28 -3.17 -13.44
CA TYR A 30 -2.74 -3.70 -12.20
C TYR A 30 -2.63 -5.22 -12.21
N PHE A 31 -3.40 -5.90 -13.03
CA PHE A 31 -3.38 -7.35 -13.01
C PHE A 31 -2.61 -7.98 -14.15
N THR A 32 -2.23 -7.21 -15.18
CA THR A 32 -1.46 -7.78 -16.27
C THR A 32 0.04 -7.63 -16.04
N ASP A 33 0.47 -6.70 -15.19
CA ASP A 33 1.89 -6.52 -14.90
C ASP A 33 2.18 -7.25 -13.60
N ALA A 34 3.16 -8.14 -13.61
CA ALA A 34 3.47 -8.95 -12.44
C ALA A 34 3.76 -8.16 -11.19
N LYS A 35 4.22 -6.91 -11.33
CA LYS A 35 4.56 -6.09 -10.18
C LYS A 35 3.46 -5.10 -9.81
N ARG A 36 2.32 -5.17 -10.49
CA ARG A 36 1.19 -4.35 -10.13
C ARG A 36 0.23 -5.22 -9.37
N LYS A 37 -0.08 -4.84 -8.16
CA LYS A 37 -0.92 -5.63 -7.29
C LYS A 37 -1.97 -4.75 -6.62
N ALA A 38 -3.14 -5.31 -6.41
CA ALA A 38 -4.18 -4.62 -5.69
C ALA A 38 -4.66 -5.53 -4.57
N PHE A 39 -4.87 -4.96 -3.40
CA PHE A 39 -5.29 -5.72 -2.23
C PHE A 39 -6.52 -5.08 -1.63
N PHE A 40 -7.49 -5.91 -1.26
CA PHE A 40 -8.56 -5.45 -0.41
C PHE A 40 -8.22 -5.89 1.02
N ILE A 41 -8.44 -5.01 1.95
CA ILE A 41 -8.06 -5.24 3.34
C ILE A 41 -9.33 -5.52 4.14
N TYR A 42 -9.39 -6.69 4.75
CA TYR A 42 -10.56 -7.11 5.49
C TYR A 42 -10.24 -7.35 6.95
N ASP A 43 -11.22 -7.03 7.77
CA ASP A 43 -11.23 -7.49 9.15
C ASP A 43 -12.36 -8.50 9.18
N GLU A 44 -12.02 -9.77 9.18
CA GLU A 44 -12.97 -10.86 9.01
C GLU A 44 -13.72 -10.65 7.69
N GLU A 45 -14.98 -10.36 7.72
CA GLU A 45 -15.73 -10.19 6.48
C GLU A 45 -15.97 -8.74 6.13
N THR A 46 -15.44 -7.83 6.90
CA THR A 46 -15.68 -6.41 6.69
C THR A 46 -14.56 -5.80 5.89
N LEU A 47 -14.89 -5.17 4.77
CA LEU A 47 -13.89 -4.49 3.97
C LEU A 47 -13.57 -3.16 4.64
N VAL A 48 -12.33 -2.98 5.06
CA VAL A 48 -11.93 -1.78 5.79
C VAL A 48 -11.02 -0.86 4.99
N GLY A 49 -10.51 -1.33 3.86
CA GLY A 49 -9.64 -0.48 3.03
C GLY A 49 -9.07 -1.22 1.86
N PHE A 50 -8.15 -0.56 1.17
CA PHE A 50 -7.49 -1.18 0.04
C PHE A 50 -6.10 -0.57 -0.17
N ALA A 51 -5.28 -1.25 -0.95
CA ALA A 51 -3.95 -0.78 -1.30
C ALA A 51 -3.59 -1.23 -2.71
N MET A 52 -2.75 -0.45 -3.37
CA MET A 52 -2.28 -0.77 -4.70
C MET A 52 -0.79 -0.55 -4.78
N LEU A 53 -0.10 -1.49 -5.40
CA LEU A 53 1.34 -1.44 -5.58
C LEU A 53 1.67 -1.38 -7.06
N ASN A 54 2.73 -0.67 -7.41
CA ASN A 54 3.26 -0.70 -8.76
C ASN A 54 4.78 -0.59 -8.69
N PRO A 55 5.50 -0.73 -9.82
CA PRO A 55 6.95 -0.69 -9.80
C PRO A 55 7.55 0.66 -10.20
N TYR A 56 6.78 1.73 -10.17
CA TYR A 56 7.27 3.02 -10.67
C TYR A 56 7.90 3.85 -9.56
N SER A 57 9.06 4.39 -9.86
CA SER A 57 9.82 5.13 -8.87
C SER A 57 9.43 6.59 -8.83
N TYR A 58 9.49 7.19 -7.64
CA TYR A 58 9.36 8.62 -7.49
C TYR A 58 10.72 9.33 -7.61
N ILE A 59 11.81 8.56 -7.58
CA ILE A 59 13.16 9.14 -7.50
C ILE A 59 14.08 8.57 -8.58
N GLU A 60 13.49 8.05 -9.64
CA GLU A 60 14.24 7.52 -10.78
C GLU A 60 15.16 6.35 -10.43
N HIS A 61 14.71 5.53 -9.50
CA HIS A 61 15.38 4.28 -9.18
C HIS A 61 14.53 3.14 -9.73
N GLN A 62 14.82 1.93 -9.34
CA GLN A 62 14.11 0.76 -9.86
C GLN A 62 13.62 -0.09 -8.69
N PRO A 63 12.53 0.33 -8.05
CA PRO A 63 12.02 -0.46 -6.93
C PRO A 63 11.30 -1.70 -7.43
N ASP A 64 11.17 -2.68 -6.56
CA ASP A 64 10.27 -3.79 -6.84
C ASP A 64 8.85 -3.36 -6.57
N TYR A 65 8.63 -2.56 -5.56
CA TYR A 65 7.30 -2.13 -5.17
C TYR A 65 7.28 -0.68 -4.75
N THR A 66 6.24 0.01 -5.16
CA THR A 66 5.93 1.35 -4.69
C THR A 66 4.50 1.30 -4.18
N MET A 67 4.26 1.88 -3.01
CA MET A 67 2.91 1.95 -2.46
C MET A 67 2.17 3.07 -3.18
N ALA A 68 1.41 2.70 -4.21
CA ALA A 68 0.72 3.68 -5.03
C ALA A 68 -0.53 4.22 -4.36
N GLU A 69 -1.25 3.35 -3.64
CA GLU A 69 -2.44 3.74 -2.92
C GLU A 69 -2.51 2.94 -1.64
N PHE A 70 -2.94 3.58 -0.57
CA PHE A 70 -3.16 2.88 0.68
C PHE A 70 -4.24 3.66 1.43
N THR A 71 -5.40 3.05 1.59
CA THR A 71 -6.53 3.72 2.19
C THR A 71 -7.22 2.82 3.20
N ILE A 72 -7.40 3.33 4.41
CA ILE A 72 -8.32 2.72 5.37
C ILE A 72 -9.52 3.66 5.38
N PHE A 73 -10.71 3.13 5.18
CA PHE A 73 -11.90 3.96 5.09
C PHE A 73 -12.09 4.73 6.39
N PRO A 74 -12.57 5.97 6.32
CA PRO A 74 -12.58 6.84 7.50
C PRO A 74 -13.25 6.27 8.73
N VAL A 75 -14.32 5.50 8.54
CA VAL A 75 -15.07 4.97 9.68
C VAL A 75 -14.23 3.92 10.44
N TYR A 76 -13.20 3.37 9.82
CA TYR A 76 -12.37 2.36 10.46
C TYR A 76 -11.02 2.90 10.91
N ARG A 77 -10.77 4.19 10.82
CA ARG A 77 -9.50 4.75 11.24
C ARG A 77 -9.39 4.76 12.75
N ARG A 78 -8.14 4.85 13.23
CA ARG A 78 -7.84 4.89 14.66
C ARG A 78 -8.13 3.58 15.38
N LYS A 79 -8.12 2.48 14.64
CA LYS A 79 -8.31 1.16 15.23
C LYS A 79 -7.13 0.26 14.91
N HIS A 80 -5.99 0.85 14.60
CA HIS A 80 -4.76 0.14 14.29
C HIS A 80 -4.82 -0.70 13.01
N TYR A 81 -5.87 -0.55 12.22
CA TYR A 81 -5.95 -1.27 10.97
C TYR A 81 -4.82 -0.88 10.02
N ALA A 82 -4.46 0.41 9.99
CA ALA A 82 -3.45 0.85 9.03
C ALA A 82 -2.10 0.21 9.32
N ILE A 83 -1.70 0.15 10.58
CA ILE A 83 -0.41 -0.43 10.94
C ILE A 83 -0.40 -1.91 10.59
N ASP A 84 -1.45 -2.63 10.98
CA ASP A 84 -1.50 -4.06 10.74
C ASP A 84 -1.55 -4.39 9.25
N ALA A 85 -2.33 -3.63 8.48
CA ALA A 85 -2.42 -3.86 7.05
C ALA A 85 -1.10 -3.54 6.36
N ALA A 86 -0.45 -2.44 6.75
CA ALA A 86 0.85 -2.08 6.18
C ALA A 86 1.87 -3.17 6.45
N ASP A 87 1.90 -3.69 7.68
CA ASP A 87 2.82 -4.75 8.03
C ASP A 87 2.55 -6.02 7.22
N LEU A 88 1.29 -6.36 7.00
CA LEU A 88 0.96 -7.52 6.20
C LEU A 88 1.40 -7.35 4.76
N ILE A 89 1.17 -6.18 4.18
CA ILE A 89 1.56 -5.93 2.80
C ILE A 89 3.07 -6.01 2.66
N LEU A 90 3.80 -5.38 3.57
CA LEU A 90 5.25 -5.41 3.50
C LEU A 90 5.79 -6.81 3.69
N SER A 91 5.23 -7.57 4.63
CA SER A 91 5.75 -8.90 4.89
C SER A 91 5.42 -9.87 3.75
N GLY A 92 4.39 -9.59 2.99
CA GLY A 92 4.02 -10.44 1.87
C GLY A 92 4.68 -10.05 0.55
N ASN A 93 5.42 -8.95 0.52
CA ASN A 93 6.01 -8.44 -0.71
C ASN A 93 7.41 -7.95 -0.40
N ARG A 94 8.37 -8.86 -0.42
CA ARG A 94 9.75 -8.56 -0.03
C ARG A 94 10.54 -8.04 -1.22
N GLY A 95 11.29 -7.01 -1.04
CA GLY A 95 12.09 -6.45 -2.10
C GLY A 95 12.49 -5.03 -1.80
N LYS A 96 12.71 -4.26 -2.86
CA LYS A 96 13.10 -2.88 -2.77
C LYS A 96 11.87 -2.03 -2.87
N TRP A 97 11.66 -1.17 -1.90
CA TRP A 97 10.43 -0.41 -1.74
C TRP A 97 10.63 1.08 -1.80
N GLU A 98 9.62 1.77 -2.30
CA GLU A 98 9.49 3.21 -2.13
C GLU A 98 8.09 3.52 -1.60
N ILE A 99 8.02 4.41 -0.64
CA ILE A 99 6.74 4.90 -0.11
C ILE A 99 6.82 6.40 -0.01
N LYS A 100 5.84 7.10 -0.55
CA LYS A 100 5.81 8.55 -0.54
C LYS A 100 4.72 9.03 0.39
N TYR A 101 4.99 10.10 1.12
CA TYR A 101 3.95 10.76 1.89
C TYR A 101 4.10 12.26 1.80
N ASN A 102 2.99 12.96 2.05
CA ASN A 102 3.01 14.41 2.11
C ASN A 102 3.29 14.81 3.54
N GLU A 103 4.23 15.74 3.73
CA GLU A 103 4.63 16.16 5.08
C GLU A 103 3.48 16.76 5.88
N LYS A 104 2.46 17.27 5.22
CA LYS A 104 1.31 17.81 5.91
C LYS A 104 0.33 16.76 6.35
N ASN A 105 0.44 15.54 5.82
CA ASN A 105 -0.42 14.45 6.22
C ASN A 105 0.22 13.74 7.39
N MET A 106 -0.08 14.19 8.60
CA MET A 106 0.58 13.67 9.79
C MET A 106 0.26 12.20 10.04
N GLY A 107 -0.93 11.76 9.68
CA GLY A 107 -1.26 10.35 9.84
C GLY A 107 -0.42 9.46 8.96
N ALA A 108 -0.26 9.85 7.68
CA ALA A 108 0.56 9.08 6.77
C ALA A 108 2.03 9.11 7.19
N LYS A 109 2.51 10.28 7.60
CA LYS A 109 3.89 10.40 8.04
C LYS A 109 4.17 9.49 9.23
N LYS A 110 3.29 9.50 10.21
CA LYS A 110 3.48 8.65 11.39
C LYS A 110 3.42 7.18 11.04
N LEU A 111 2.48 6.80 10.19
CA LEU A 111 2.33 5.42 9.79
C LEU A 111 3.60 4.93 9.10
N TRP A 112 4.01 5.64 8.04
CA TRP A 112 5.11 5.15 7.22
C TRP A 112 6.45 5.23 7.92
N THR A 113 6.66 6.24 8.75
CA THR A 113 7.92 6.29 9.51
C THR A 113 7.97 5.17 10.54
N ARG A 114 6.82 4.81 11.10
CA ARG A 114 6.79 3.75 12.10
C ARG A 114 7.03 2.38 11.48
N VAL A 115 6.29 2.04 10.43
CA VAL A 115 6.36 0.69 9.90
C VAL A 115 7.63 0.42 9.11
N THR A 116 8.30 1.48 8.62
CA THR A 116 9.56 1.29 7.88
C THR A 116 10.78 1.42 8.77
N LYS A 117 10.61 1.86 10.01
CA LYS A 117 11.76 2.10 10.90
C LYS A 117 12.70 0.91 11.00
N PRO A 118 12.21 -0.33 11.13
CA PRO A 118 13.12 -1.45 11.24
C PRO A 118 14.03 -1.65 10.03
N TYR A 119 13.67 -1.07 8.89
CA TYR A 119 14.43 -1.25 7.67
C TYR A 119 15.37 -0.08 7.39
N ALA A 120 15.44 0.90 8.29
CA ALA A 120 16.35 2.04 8.19
C ALA A 120 16.27 2.71 6.81
N PRO A 121 15.12 3.26 6.45
CA PRO A 121 14.95 3.80 5.11
C PRO A 121 15.82 5.01 4.84
N VAL A 122 16.18 5.19 3.57
CA VAL A 122 16.81 6.43 3.12
C VAL A 122 15.68 7.41 2.84
N VAL A 123 15.83 8.62 3.28
CA VAL A 123 14.78 9.63 3.19
C VAL A 123 15.14 10.63 2.10
N TYR A 124 14.23 10.84 1.16
CA TYR A 124 14.43 11.82 0.09
C TYR A 124 13.32 12.84 0.15
N HIS A 125 13.69 14.10 0.22
CA HIS A 125 12.70 15.20 0.15
C HIS A 125 12.66 15.64 -1.31
N ILE A 126 11.60 15.23 -2.02
CA ILE A 126 11.57 15.46 -3.47
C ILE A 126 11.00 16.83 -3.81
N ASN A 127 10.36 17.47 -2.88
CA ASN A 127 9.96 18.87 -3.00
C ASN A 127 9.60 19.36 -1.60
N ASP A 128 9.04 20.56 -1.49
CA ASP A 128 8.78 21.16 -0.20
C ASP A 128 7.74 20.39 0.61
N GLU A 129 6.93 19.58 -0.02
CA GLU A 129 5.84 18.92 0.65
C GLU A 129 5.93 17.41 0.67
N GLU A 130 6.73 16.81 -0.20
CA GLU A 130 6.68 15.36 -0.34
C GLU A 130 8.00 14.68 -0.01
N THR A 131 7.91 13.59 0.70
CA THR A 131 9.06 12.80 1.13
C THR A 131 8.88 11.37 0.67
N VAL A 132 9.96 10.77 0.20
CA VAL A 132 9.99 9.37 -0.20
C VAL A 132 10.90 8.60 0.74
N LEU A 133 10.43 7.45 1.20
CA LEU A 133 11.23 6.53 2.00
C LEU A 133 11.60 5.37 1.09
N GLU A 134 12.90 5.11 0.98
CA GLU A 134 13.39 3.99 0.17
C GLU A 134 14.05 2.99 1.09
N PHE A 135 13.69 1.74 0.96
CA PHE A 135 14.26 0.70 1.83
C PHE A 135 14.14 -0.66 1.17
N THR A 136 14.83 -1.63 1.74
CA THR A 136 14.73 -3.02 1.32
C THR A 136 14.27 -3.81 2.54
N ASN A 137 13.25 -4.62 2.37
CA ASN A 137 12.72 -5.38 3.49
C ASN A 137 13.01 -6.88 3.39
N TYR A 138 14.18 -7.21 2.88
CA TYR A 138 14.69 -8.55 3.01
C TYR A 138 15.14 -8.74 4.48
N TYR A 139 15.35 -9.91 4.86
CA TYR A 139 15.87 -10.18 6.19
C TYR A 139 17.35 -10.18 6.23
#